data_c7872b6235e70bdccd5737085a37a14a
#
_entry.id   c7872b6235e70bdccd5737085a37a14a
#
_cell.length_a   1.000
_cell.length_b   1.000
_cell.length_c   1.000
_cell.angle_alpha   90.00
_cell.angle_beta   90.00
_cell.angle_gamma   90.00
#
_symmetry.space_group_name_H-M   'P 1'
#
loop_
_entity.id
_entity.type
_entity.pdbx_description
1 polymer ?
#
loop_
_entity_poly.entity_id
_entity_poly.type
_entity_poly.pdbx_seq_one_letter_code
_entity_poly.pdbx_strand_id
1 'polypeptide(L)'
;FFFSSRRRHTRFKCDWSSDVCSSDLLGVLPGTGGLTRVTDKRHVRHDLADIFCTTTEGVRGQKAKDWRLVDDIAKPAVFADKVKARALELAAKSDRPANGKGVKLTPLQRTIEADRLVYPHVSVDIDRTKRVATFTVKAPSGAQPSDIAGIEAAGVNWYPLAMARDLEDAILSMRTNELDIGTWLIKTSGDADAVLAMDATLEAHQTHWLVRETLGLLRRTFSRLDVSSRSLFALIDEGSCFVGTLLELALACDRSYQLALPDEPAKAPTIAMSEMNFGHYPMVTGQSRLQRRFYDEQPALDAVRAKVGQKLDADASFALGLVTSNPDDIDWADEIRIVIEERVAMSPDALTGMEANLRFNGPENMFTRVFGRLTAWQNWIFQRPNAVGEKGALKVYGKGDR
;
A
#
# COMPACT_ATOMS: atom_id res chain seq x y z
N PHE A 1 -16.95 -17.76 -1.51
CA PHE A 1 -17.61 -19.04 -1.28
C PHE A 1 -17.30 -19.52 0.13
N PHE A 2 -18.30 -19.62 1.01
CA PHE A 2 -18.08 -20.08 2.39
C PHE A 2 -19.04 -21.20 2.69
N PHE A 3 -18.48 -22.35 3.04
CA PHE A 3 -19.19 -23.47 3.60
C PHE A 3 -18.81 -23.60 5.07
N SER A 4 -19.79 -23.64 5.97
CA SER A 4 -19.56 -23.86 7.39
C SER A 4 -19.49 -25.36 7.71
N SER A 5 -18.38 -25.86 8.23
CA SER A 5 -18.29 -27.18 8.84
C SER A 5 -18.03 -27.09 10.33
N ARG A 6 -18.75 -27.92 11.13
CA ARG A 6 -18.56 -28.00 12.59
C ARG A 6 -17.36 -28.87 12.93
N ARG A 7 -16.41 -28.33 13.68
CA ARG A 7 -15.69 -29.13 14.70
C ARG A 7 -15.71 -28.39 16.04
N ARG A 8 -16.16 -29.09 17.08
CA ARG A 8 -16.04 -28.64 18.47
C ARG A 8 -14.58 -28.65 18.84
N HIS A 9 -14.00 -27.50 19.09
CA HIS A 9 -12.98 -27.29 20.12
C HIS A 9 -12.88 -25.79 20.44
N THR A 10 -13.02 -25.51 21.72
CA THR A 10 -12.70 -24.26 22.42
C THR A 10 -11.31 -23.78 22.07
N ARG A 11 -11.23 -22.67 21.37
CA ARG A 11 -10.22 -21.62 21.29
C ARG A 11 -10.19 -21.05 19.87
N PHE A 12 -10.58 -19.79 19.73
CA PHE A 12 -10.56 -19.01 18.50
C PHE A 12 -11.14 -19.76 17.28
N LYS A 13 -12.44 -19.77 17.17
CA LYS A 13 -13.10 -20.19 15.95
C LYS A 13 -13.06 -19.04 14.95
N CYS A 14 -12.01 -18.98 14.18
CA CYS A 14 -11.99 -18.20 12.94
C CYS A 14 -12.72 -19.01 11.86
N ASP A 15 -14.03 -18.88 11.83
CA ASP A 15 -14.82 -19.22 10.64
C ASP A 15 -14.86 -17.94 9.81
N TRP A 16 -14.47 -17.98 8.54
CA TRP A 16 -14.38 -16.77 7.69
C TRP A 16 -15.72 -16.02 7.58
N SER A 17 -16.83 -16.67 7.86
CA SER A 17 -18.15 -16.04 7.96
C SER A 17 -18.38 -15.34 9.30
N SER A 18 -17.66 -15.72 10.35
CA SER A 18 -17.73 -15.13 11.68
C SER A 18 -16.65 -14.07 11.94
N ASP A 19 -15.55 -14.06 11.16
CA ASP A 19 -14.45 -13.11 11.34
C ASP A 19 -14.86 -11.65 11.09
N VAL A 20 -15.87 -11.43 10.25
CA VAL A 20 -16.44 -10.10 10.02
C VAL A 20 -17.15 -9.58 11.27
N CYS A 21 -17.66 -10.46 12.12
CA CYS A 21 -18.51 -10.11 13.26
C CYS A 21 -17.79 -10.20 14.61
N SER A 22 -16.82 -11.11 14.74
CA SER A 22 -16.03 -11.23 15.98
C SER A 22 -15.11 -10.04 16.25
N SER A 23 -14.77 -9.25 15.24
CA SER A 23 -13.94 -8.07 15.42
C SER A 23 -14.62 -6.97 16.22
N ASP A 24 -15.93 -6.78 16.12
CA ASP A 24 -16.66 -5.81 16.93
C ASP A 24 -16.70 -6.24 18.40
N LEU A 25 -16.80 -7.54 18.68
CA LEU A 25 -16.72 -8.11 20.01
C LEU A 25 -15.32 -8.02 20.63
N LEU A 26 -14.30 -8.01 19.79
CA LEU A 26 -12.91 -7.79 20.19
C LEU A 26 -12.57 -6.30 20.32
N GLY A 27 -13.53 -5.41 20.08
CA GLY A 27 -13.31 -3.97 20.09
C GLY A 27 -12.51 -3.44 18.90
N VAL A 28 -12.48 -4.19 17.79
CA VAL A 28 -11.81 -3.79 16.53
C VAL A 28 -12.80 -3.80 15.37
N LEU A 29 -12.51 -2.98 14.36
CA LEU A 29 -13.30 -2.91 13.13
C LEU A 29 -12.63 -3.76 12.03
N PRO A 30 -13.40 -4.54 11.22
CA PRO A 30 -12.86 -5.31 10.09
C PRO A 30 -12.45 -4.37 8.93
N GLY A 31 -11.35 -3.64 9.11
CA GLY A 31 -10.85 -2.59 8.22
C GLY A 31 -10.48 -3.06 6.80
N THR A 32 -10.40 -4.37 6.57
CA THR A 32 -10.19 -4.95 5.23
C THR A 32 -11.47 -5.01 4.38
N GLY A 33 -12.56 -4.40 4.85
CA GLY A 33 -13.81 -4.25 4.11
C GLY A 33 -14.83 -5.35 4.34
N GLY A 34 -14.79 -6.03 5.49
CA GLY A 34 -15.77 -7.08 5.84
C GLY A 34 -17.19 -6.54 5.83
N LEU A 35 -17.46 -5.46 6.56
CA LEU A 35 -18.78 -4.81 6.63
C LEU A 35 -19.31 -4.43 5.24
N THR A 36 -18.50 -3.70 4.46
CA THR A 36 -18.88 -3.26 3.11
C THR A 36 -19.15 -4.44 2.18
N ARG A 37 -18.38 -5.53 2.29
CA ARG A 37 -18.62 -6.73 1.46
C ARG A 37 -19.90 -7.45 1.81
N VAL A 38 -20.33 -7.43 3.06
CA VAL A 38 -21.62 -8.01 3.47
C VAL A 38 -22.78 -7.22 2.84
N THR A 39 -22.74 -5.90 2.88
CA THR A 39 -23.79 -5.05 2.29
C THR A 39 -23.67 -4.94 0.78
N ASP A 40 -22.54 -4.44 0.26
CA ASP A 40 -22.42 -4.04 -1.14
C ASP A 40 -22.18 -5.22 -2.09
N LYS A 41 -21.41 -6.24 -1.67
CA LYS A 41 -21.10 -7.41 -2.50
C LYS A 41 -22.12 -8.54 -2.33
N ARG A 42 -22.56 -8.81 -1.09
CA ARG A 42 -23.50 -9.87 -0.78
C ARG A 42 -24.96 -9.39 -0.84
N HIS A 43 -25.19 -8.08 -0.88
CA HIS A 43 -26.51 -7.46 -0.86
C HIS A 43 -27.37 -7.93 0.33
N VAL A 44 -26.72 -8.09 1.49
CA VAL A 44 -27.44 -8.33 2.73
C VAL A 44 -28.12 -7.04 3.13
N ARG A 45 -29.40 -7.12 3.48
CA ARG A 45 -30.18 -5.96 3.92
C ARG A 45 -29.53 -5.34 5.18
N HIS A 46 -29.48 -4.03 5.26
CA HIS A 46 -28.74 -3.27 6.28
C HIS A 46 -29.03 -3.74 7.72
N ASP A 47 -30.29 -3.92 8.08
CA ASP A 47 -30.71 -4.37 9.43
C ASP A 47 -30.28 -5.82 9.73
N LEU A 48 -30.28 -6.69 8.72
CA LEU A 48 -29.79 -8.07 8.86
C LEU A 48 -28.26 -8.11 8.94
N ALA A 49 -27.58 -7.21 8.25
CA ALA A 49 -26.14 -7.03 8.35
C ALA A 49 -25.74 -6.55 9.75
N ASP A 50 -26.51 -5.59 10.32
CA ASP A 50 -26.30 -5.12 11.69
C ASP A 50 -26.40 -6.26 12.70
N ILE A 51 -27.49 -7.05 12.65
CA ILE A 51 -27.66 -8.21 13.53
C ILE A 51 -26.51 -9.21 13.33
N PHE A 52 -26.14 -9.51 12.07
CA PHE A 52 -25.06 -10.45 11.78
C PHE A 52 -23.71 -9.96 12.36
N CYS A 53 -23.40 -8.68 12.23
CA CYS A 53 -22.14 -8.10 12.68
C CYS A 53 -22.04 -7.93 14.20
N THR A 54 -23.16 -7.95 14.91
CA THR A 54 -23.22 -7.76 16.38
C THR A 54 -23.55 -9.05 17.15
N THR A 55 -23.75 -10.17 16.47
CA THR A 55 -24.11 -11.45 17.08
C THR A 55 -22.91 -12.38 17.23
N THR A 56 -22.62 -12.83 18.47
CA THR A 56 -21.51 -13.76 18.79
C THR A 56 -21.66 -15.15 18.20
N GLU A 57 -22.91 -15.61 18.03
CA GLU A 57 -23.21 -16.99 17.60
C GLU A 57 -23.26 -17.15 16.07
N GLY A 58 -23.26 -16.05 15.34
CA GLY A 58 -23.41 -16.01 13.89
C GLY A 58 -24.80 -16.48 13.43
N VAL A 59 -24.99 -16.62 12.12
CA VAL A 59 -26.24 -17.05 11.49
C VAL A 59 -26.01 -18.39 10.78
N ARG A 60 -26.93 -19.36 10.89
CA ARG A 60 -26.71 -20.73 10.45
C ARG A 60 -27.85 -21.26 9.56
N GLY A 61 -27.52 -22.30 8.79
CA GLY A 61 -28.48 -23.07 8.02
C GLY A 61 -29.27 -22.25 7.01
N GLN A 62 -30.58 -22.52 6.89
CA GLN A 62 -31.45 -21.86 5.91
C GLN A 62 -31.47 -20.33 6.12
N LYS A 63 -31.48 -19.85 7.37
CA LYS A 63 -31.43 -18.41 7.68
C LYS A 63 -30.21 -17.73 7.09
N ALA A 64 -29.03 -18.36 7.14
CA ALA A 64 -27.81 -17.80 6.54
C ALA A 64 -27.94 -17.71 5.00
N LYS A 65 -28.57 -18.67 4.36
CA LYS A 65 -28.87 -18.65 2.93
C LYS A 65 -29.88 -17.56 2.57
N ASP A 66 -30.97 -17.48 3.31
CA ASP A 66 -32.03 -16.48 3.11
C ASP A 66 -31.50 -15.05 3.27
N TRP A 67 -30.56 -14.86 4.18
CA TRP A 67 -29.85 -13.59 4.40
C TRP A 67 -28.69 -13.36 3.41
N ARG A 68 -28.47 -14.26 2.45
CA ARG A 68 -27.40 -14.16 1.45
C ARG A 68 -25.98 -14.21 2.02
N LEU A 69 -25.82 -14.60 3.27
CA LEU A 69 -24.51 -14.75 3.91
C LEU A 69 -23.71 -15.90 3.30
N VAL A 70 -24.39 -16.96 2.86
CA VAL A 70 -23.80 -18.11 2.16
C VAL A 70 -24.54 -18.35 0.85
N ASP A 71 -23.86 -18.95 -0.14
CA ASP A 71 -24.46 -19.23 -1.45
C ASP A 71 -25.33 -20.47 -1.42
N ASP A 72 -24.94 -21.48 -0.63
CA ASP A 72 -25.70 -22.74 -0.49
C ASP A 72 -25.44 -23.40 0.87
N ILE A 73 -26.26 -24.40 1.16
CA ILE A 73 -26.19 -25.21 2.37
C ILE A 73 -26.20 -26.69 2.03
N ALA A 74 -25.61 -27.54 2.87
CA ALA A 74 -25.64 -28.98 2.73
C ALA A 74 -25.70 -29.66 4.09
N LYS A 75 -26.35 -30.84 4.12
CA LYS A 75 -26.30 -31.72 5.30
C LYS A 75 -24.87 -32.24 5.47
N PRO A 76 -24.38 -32.47 6.72
CA PRO A 76 -23.01 -32.93 6.97
C PRO A 76 -22.63 -34.16 6.15
N ALA A 77 -23.52 -35.12 5.98
CA ALA A 77 -23.26 -36.38 5.26
C ALA A 77 -22.90 -36.18 3.77
N VAL A 78 -23.40 -35.13 3.12
CA VAL A 78 -23.15 -34.85 1.69
C VAL A 78 -22.32 -33.56 1.46
N PHE A 79 -21.82 -32.96 2.52
CA PHE A 79 -21.14 -31.67 2.46
C PHE A 79 -19.85 -31.73 1.61
N ALA A 80 -19.04 -32.76 1.84
CA ALA A 80 -17.76 -32.91 1.11
C ALA A 80 -17.99 -33.10 -0.40
N ASP A 81 -18.97 -33.93 -0.77
CA ASP A 81 -19.28 -34.17 -2.18
C ASP A 81 -19.83 -32.92 -2.87
N LYS A 82 -20.70 -32.17 -2.17
CA LYS A 82 -21.23 -30.92 -2.69
C LYS A 82 -20.14 -29.84 -2.86
N VAL A 83 -19.23 -29.73 -1.92
CA VAL A 83 -18.05 -28.83 -2.04
C VAL A 83 -17.19 -29.23 -3.23
N LYS A 84 -16.88 -30.53 -3.38
CA LYS A 84 -16.09 -31.04 -4.50
C LYS A 84 -16.77 -30.76 -5.84
N ALA A 85 -18.07 -31.04 -5.96
CA ALA A 85 -18.84 -30.77 -7.17
C ALA A 85 -18.81 -29.28 -7.54
N ARG A 86 -19.02 -28.40 -6.55
CA ARG A 86 -18.98 -26.95 -6.79
C ARG A 86 -17.57 -26.46 -7.15
N ALA A 87 -16.54 -27.00 -6.52
CA ALA A 87 -15.16 -26.67 -6.86
C ALA A 87 -14.80 -27.07 -8.31
N LEU A 88 -15.24 -28.25 -8.75
CA LEU A 88 -15.02 -28.70 -10.13
C LEU A 88 -15.79 -27.84 -11.14
N GLU A 89 -17.05 -27.46 -10.83
CA GLU A 89 -17.82 -26.53 -11.67
C GLU A 89 -17.11 -25.20 -11.86
N LEU A 90 -16.52 -24.66 -10.80
CA LEU A 90 -15.79 -23.40 -10.86
C LEU A 90 -14.43 -23.56 -11.58
N ALA A 91 -13.75 -24.67 -11.36
CA ALA A 91 -12.49 -24.99 -12.05
C ALA A 91 -12.70 -25.10 -13.56
N ALA A 92 -13.83 -25.66 -14.01
CA ALA A 92 -14.17 -25.75 -15.42
C ALA A 92 -14.38 -24.38 -16.11
N LYS A 93 -14.66 -23.31 -15.32
CA LYS A 93 -14.81 -21.93 -15.79
C LYS A 93 -13.53 -21.12 -15.65
N SER A 94 -12.44 -21.73 -15.17
CA SER A 94 -11.15 -21.05 -14.97
C SER A 94 -10.51 -20.74 -16.32
N ASP A 95 -9.97 -19.54 -16.45
CA ASP A 95 -9.14 -19.10 -17.57
C ASP A 95 -7.66 -19.51 -17.42
N ARG A 96 -7.31 -20.16 -16.29
CA ARG A 96 -5.94 -20.60 -16.04
C ARG A 96 -5.63 -21.91 -16.76
N PRO A 97 -4.47 -22.02 -17.43
CA PRO A 97 -4.09 -23.23 -18.13
C PRO A 97 -3.91 -24.41 -17.15
N ALA A 98 -4.45 -25.59 -17.52
CA ALA A 98 -4.40 -26.79 -16.68
C ALA A 98 -2.96 -27.26 -16.39
N ASN A 99 -2.06 -27.04 -17.31
CA ASN A 99 -0.63 -27.45 -17.24
C ASN A 99 0.30 -26.24 -17.08
N GLY A 100 -0.20 -25.16 -16.44
CA GLY A 100 0.59 -23.95 -16.21
C GLY A 100 1.82 -24.22 -15.34
N LYS A 101 2.95 -23.62 -15.71
CA LYS A 101 4.15 -23.59 -14.88
C LYS A 101 3.96 -22.61 -13.71
N GLY A 102 4.70 -22.82 -12.62
CA GLY A 102 4.77 -21.93 -11.49
C GLY A 102 6.21 -21.62 -11.10
N VAL A 103 6.40 -20.61 -10.29
CA VAL A 103 7.69 -20.30 -9.65
C VAL A 103 7.66 -20.80 -8.21
N LYS A 104 8.67 -21.61 -7.83
CA LYS A 104 8.84 -22.04 -6.45
C LYS A 104 9.38 -20.87 -5.63
N LEU A 105 8.56 -20.30 -4.75
CA LEU A 105 8.97 -19.24 -3.84
C LEU A 105 9.84 -19.83 -2.72
N THR A 106 11.06 -19.34 -2.59
CA THR A 106 11.96 -19.64 -1.46
C THR A 106 11.63 -18.74 -0.27
N PRO A 107 11.98 -19.12 0.97
CA PRO A 107 11.91 -18.21 2.11
C PRO A 107 12.68 -16.91 1.84
N LEU A 108 12.19 -15.81 2.41
CA LEU A 108 12.88 -14.52 2.33
C LEU A 108 14.21 -14.59 3.07
N GLN A 109 15.24 -14.03 2.47
CA GLN A 109 16.52 -13.79 3.11
C GLN A 109 16.45 -12.45 3.81
N ARG A 110 16.37 -12.47 5.14
CA ARG A 110 16.27 -11.24 5.93
C ARG A 110 17.01 -11.36 7.25
N THR A 111 17.59 -10.25 7.68
CA THR A 111 18.13 -10.06 9.02
C THR A 111 17.29 -9.01 9.73
N ILE A 112 16.83 -9.34 10.94
CA ILE A 112 16.05 -8.42 11.79
C ILE A 112 16.87 -8.14 13.04
N GLU A 113 17.28 -6.90 13.20
CA GLU A 113 17.99 -6.36 14.36
C GLU A 113 17.06 -5.40 15.13
N ALA A 114 17.49 -4.90 16.27
CA ALA A 114 16.70 -4.00 17.10
C ALA A 114 16.27 -2.72 16.35
N ASP A 115 17.19 -2.14 15.57
CA ASP A 115 16.99 -0.87 14.89
C ASP A 115 17.19 -0.98 13.37
N ARG A 116 17.18 -2.21 12.85
CA ARG A 116 17.41 -2.42 11.42
C ARG A 116 16.77 -3.70 10.89
N LEU A 117 16.17 -3.59 9.69
CA LEU A 117 15.77 -4.73 8.86
C LEU A 117 16.60 -4.71 7.57
N VAL A 118 17.18 -5.85 7.20
CA VAL A 118 18.00 -5.95 5.99
C VAL A 118 17.51 -7.10 5.13
N TYR A 119 17.24 -6.79 3.87
CA TYR A 119 16.91 -7.71 2.79
C TYR A 119 17.90 -7.51 1.63
N PRO A 120 17.97 -8.42 0.67
CA PRO A 120 18.82 -8.24 -0.52
C PRO A 120 18.57 -6.90 -1.25
N HIS A 121 17.30 -6.52 -1.44
CA HIS A 121 16.91 -5.34 -2.22
C HIS A 121 16.33 -4.20 -1.41
N VAL A 122 16.09 -4.38 -0.13
CA VAL A 122 15.49 -3.37 0.75
C VAL A 122 16.22 -3.35 2.09
N SER A 123 16.42 -2.18 2.64
CA SER A 123 16.80 -2.02 4.06
C SER A 123 15.90 -1.00 4.73
N VAL A 124 15.71 -1.17 6.04
CA VAL A 124 14.98 -0.23 6.88
C VAL A 124 15.85 0.07 8.09
N ASP A 125 16.21 1.33 8.27
CA ASP A 125 16.94 1.83 9.45
C ASP A 125 15.95 2.59 10.35
N ILE A 126 15.93 2.28 11.66
CA ILE A 126 14.92 2.79 12.60
C ILE A 126 15.59 3.72 13.61
N ASP A 127 15.21 4.99 13.62
CA ASP A 127 15.54 5.95 14.68
C ASP A 127 14.36 6.05 15.65
N ARG A 128 14.45 5.31 16.75
CA ARG A 128 13.40 5.27 17.79
C ARG A 128 13.27 6.59 18.53
N THR A 129 14.36 7.33 18.68
CA THR A 129 14.37 8.62 19.36
C THR A 129 13.57 9.64 18.59
N LYS A 130 13.75 9.66 17.27
CA LYS A 130 13.00 10.53 16.36
C LYS A 130 11.68 9.94 15.90
N ARG A 131 11.37 8.67 16.24
CA ARG A 131 10.17 7.94 15.78
C ARG A 131 10.05 7.87 14.25
N VAL A 132 11.19 7.68 13.59
CA VAL A 132 11.34 7.68 12.13
C VAL A 132 11.97 6.37 11.67
N ALA A 133 11.54 5.86 10.52
CA ALA A 133 12.23 4.78 9.82
C ALA A 133 12.60 5.21 8.40
N THR A 134 13.80 4.84 7.96
CA THR A 134 14.27 5.10 6.59
C THR A 134 14.29 3.81 5.81
N PHE A 135 13.41 3.71 4.83
CA PHE A 135 13.40 2.63 3.84
C PHE A 135 14.32 3.00 2.69
N THR A 136 15.25 2.12 2.33
CA THR A 136 16.07 2.27 1.13
C THR A 136 15.83 1.09 0.20
N VAL A 137 15.29 1.37 -0.99
CA VAL A 137 15.09 0.37 -2.05
C VAL A 137 16.22 0.49 -3.04
N LYS A 138 16.93 -0.63 -3.26
CA LYS A 138 18.08 -0.68 -4.17
C LYS A 138 17.64 -1.02 -5.58
N ALA A 139 18.18 -0.34 -6.57
CA ALA A 139 18.04 -0.70 -7.99
C ALA A 139 18.55 -2.11 -8.28
N PRO A 140 18.14 -2.73 -9.41
CA PRO A 140 18.72 -3.99 -9.83
C PRO A 140 20.23 -3.87 -10.03
N SER A 141 20.97 -4.87 -9.54
CA SER A 141 22.42 -4.96 -9.74
C SER A 141 22.73 -5.99 -10.84
N GLY A 142 23.70 -5.67 -11.70
CA GLY A 142 24.12 -6.53 -12.81
C GLY A 142 23.10 -6.60 -13.96
N ALA A 143 23.41 -7.42 -14.94
CA ALA A 143 22.56 -7.61 -16.12
C ALA A 143 21.23 -8.26 -15.75
N GLN A 144 20.13 -7.64 -16.15
CA GLN A 144 18.79 -8.17 -15.95
C GLN A 144 18.30 -8.89 -17.21
N PRO A 145 17.47 -9.95 -17.09
CA PRO A 145 16.91 -10.62 -18.24
C PRO A 145 15.99 -9.67 -19.02
N SER A 146 16.10 -9.70 -20.34
CA SER A 146 15.29 -8.88 -21.25
C SER A 146 14.28 -9.72 -22.06
N ASP A 147 14.31 -11.05 -21.92
CA ASP A 147 13.41 -11.96 -22.61
C ASP A 147 12.72 -12.94 -21.63
N ILE A 148 11.69 -13.62 -22.12
CA ILE A 148 10.87 -14.54 -21.33
C ILE A 148 11.70 -15.72 -20.81
N ALA A 149 12.64 -16.25 -21.59
CA ALA A 149 13.46 -17.39 -21.19
C ALA A 149 14.36 -17.03 -19.99
N GLY A 150 14.99 -15.86 -20.05
CA GLY A 150 15.78 -15.33 -18.94
C GLY A 150 14.95 -15.01 -17.70
N ILE A 151 13.75 -14.43 -17.88
CA ILE A 151 12.80 -14.15 -16.78
C ILE A 151 12.38 -15.46 -16.09
N GLU A 152 11.99 -16.49 -16.85
CA GLU A 152 11.62 -17.80 -16.30
C GLU A 152 12.80 -18.49 -15.60
N ALA A 153 14.00 -18.39 -16.18
CA ALA A 153 15.22 -18.95 -15.58
C ALA A 153 15.60 -18.25 -14.26
N ALA A 154 15.48 -16.94 -14.20
CA ALA A 154 15.70 -16.17 -12.95
C ALA A 154 14.65 -16.51 -11.88
N GLY A 155 13.41 -16.76 -12.29
CA GLY A 155 12.33 -17.23 -11.40
C GLY A 155 12.13 -16.31 -10.19
N VAL A 156 12.25 -16.87 -8.97
CA VAL A 156 12.07 -16.12 -7.72
C VAL A 156 13.13 -15.04 -7.48
N ASN A 157 14.28 -15.17 -8.13
CA ASN A 157 15.40 -14.22 -8.04
C ASN A 157 15.30 -13.10 -9.09
N TRP A 158 14.30 -13.14 -9.98
CA TRP A 158 14.06 -12.03 -10.89
C TRP A 158 13.78 -10.76 -10.08
N TYR A 159 14.57 -9.70 -10.32
CA TYR A 159 14.61 -8.53 -9.45
C TYR A 159 13.21 -7.94 -9.14
N PRO A 160 12.29 -7.69 -10.10
CA PRO A 160 11.00 -7.11 -9.78
C PRO A 160 10.19 -7.96 -8.78
N LEU A 161 10.25 -9.29 -8.92
CA LEU A 161 9.58 -10.22 -8.01
C LEU A 161 10.27 -10.25 -6.64
N ALA A 162 11.60 -10.35 -6.62
CA ALA A 162 12.38 -10.42 -5.39
C ALA A 162 12.25 -9.13 -4.58
N MET A 163 12.45 -7.97 -5.22
CA MET A 163 12.31 -6.65 -4.59
C MET A 163 10.89 -6.41 -4.05
N ALA A 164 9.86 -6.77 -4.82
CA ALA A 164 8.48 -6.62 -4.36
C ALA A 164 8.19 -7.45 -3.10
N ARG A 165 8.75 -8.66 -3.00
CA ARG A 165 8.61 -9.52 -1.82
C ARG A 165 9.34 -8.97 -0.60
N ASP A 166 10.55 -8.46 -0.80
CA ASP A 166 11.35 -7.83 0.24
C ASP A 166 10.64 -6.59 0.78
N LEU A 167 10.18 -5.72 -0.11
CA LEU A 167 9.47 -4.49 0.25
C LEU A 167 8.13 -4.77 0.93
N GLU A 168 7.36 -5.75 0.45
CA GLU A 168 6.09 -6.13 1.07
C GLU A 168 6.29 -6.60 2.51
N ASP A 169 7.28 -7.46 2.76
CA ASP A 169 7.59 -7.97 4.10
C ASP A 169 8.10 -6.85 5.01
N ALA A 170 8.96 -5.97 4.51
CA ALA A 170 9.45 -4.80 5.25
C ALA A 170 8.29 -3.87 5.68
N ILE A 171 7.39 -3.52 4.76
CA ILE A 171 6.21 -2.69 5.06
C ILE A 171 5.32 -3.37 6.11
N LEU A 172 5.03 -4.67 5.97
CA LEU A 172 4.20 -5.40 6.92
C LEU A 172 4.85 -5.50 8.30
N SER A 173 6.16 -5.79 8.35
CA SER A 173 6.92 -5.85 9.59
C SER A 173 6.89 -4.52 10.35
N MET A 174 7.13 -3.41 9.65
CA MET A 174 7.07 -2.07 10.24
C MET A 174 5.67 -1.68 10.70
N ARG A 175 4.63 -2.05 9.95
CA ARG A 175 3.23 -1.74 10.32
C ARG A 175 2.76 -2.47 11.57
N THR A 176 3.19 -3.72 11.74
CA THR A 176 2.66 -4.60 12.79
C THR A 176 3.52 -4.63 14.04
N ASN A 177 4.83 -4.42 13.92
CA ASN A 177 5.75 -4.56 15.03
C ASN A 177 6.30 -3.23 15.54
N GLU A 178 6.32 -2.17 14.71
CA GLU A 178 6.87 -0.85 15.03
C GLU A 178 5.78 0.22 15.11
N LEU A 179 4.92 0.08 16.12
CA LEU A 179 3.72 0.93 16.25
C LEU A 179 4.05 2.38 16.60
N ASP A 180 5.16 2.62 17.29
CA ASP A 180 5.60 3.95 17.70
C ASP A 180 6.30 4.75 16.58
N ILE A 181 6.67 4.08 15.50
CA ILE A 181 7.33 4.71 14.35
C ILE A 181 6.26 5.32 13.43
N GLY A 182 6.04 6.62 13.55
CA GLY A 182 4.96 7.34 12.87
C GLY A 182 5.32 7.91 11.51
N THR A 183 6.61 8.08 11.19
CA THR A 183 7.07 8.69 9.94
C THR A 183 8.05 7.77 9.22
N TRP A 184 7.83 7.55 7.93
CA TRP A 184 8.72 6.76 7.09
C TRP A 184 9.33 7.65 6.00
N LEU A 185 10.65 7.64 5.93
CA LEU A 185 11.42 8.24 4.86
C LEU A 185 11.67 7.18 3.80
N ILE A 186 11.38 7.49 2.56
CA ILE A 186 11.56 6.58 1.44
C ILE A 186 12.72 7.08 0.61
N LYS A 187 13.71 6.22 0.42
CA LYS A 187 14.91 6.45 -0.39
C LYS A 187 15.07 5.33 -1.42
N THR A 188 15.76 5.61 -2.48
CA THR A 188 16.23 4.62 -3.45
C THR A 188 17.73 4.78 -3.64
N SER A 189 18.41 3.75 -4.11
CA SER A 189 19.84 3.84 -4.43
C SER A 189 20.21 2.92 -5.58
N GLY A 190 21.13 3.37 -6.45
CA GLY A 190 21.67 2.58 -7.53
C GLY A 190 21.47 3.19 -8.90
N ASP A 191 21.54 2.35 -9.93
CA ASP A 191 21.51 2.76 -11.33
C ASP A 191 20.08 2.98 -11.84
N ALA A 192 19.75 4.23 -12.18
CA ALA A 192 18.48 4.62 -12.76
C ALA A 192 18.24 3.98 -14.16
N ASP A 193 19.27 3.85 -14.97
CA ASP A 193 19.14 3.29 -16.31
C ASP A 193 18.83 1.78 -16.26
N ALA A 194 19.34 1.08 -15.24
CA ALA A 194 18.98 -0.32 -14.98
C ALA A 194 17.49 -0.49 -14.61
N VAL A 195 16.93 0.47 -13.87
CA VAL A 195 15.48 0.47 -13.54
C VAL A 195 14.64 0.73 -14.79
N LEU A 196 15.02 1.69 -15.63
CA LEU A 196 14.30 1.97 -16.88
C LEU A 196 14.37 0.80 -17.87
N ALA A 197 15.51 0.12 -17.96
CA ALA A 197 15.66 -1.10 -18.77
C ALA A 197 14.75 -2.24 -18.26
N MET A 198 14.65 -2.39 -16.94
CA MET A 198 13.72 -3.32 -16.32
C MET A 198 12.26 -2.97 -16.67
N ASP A 199 11.89 -1.71 -16.63
CA ASP A 199 10.54 -1.25 -16.98
C ASP A 199 10.18 -1.55 -18.42
N ALA A 200 11.11 -1.32 -19.36
CA ALA A 200 10.93 -1.68 -20.76
C ALA A 200 10.66 -3.20 -20.94
N THR A 201 11.35 -4.03 -20.15
CA THR A 201 11.13 -5.49 -20.14
C THR A 201 9.76 -5.85 -19.57
N LEU A 202 9.34 -5.23 -18.46
CA LEU A 202 8.02 -5.43 -17.85
C LEU A 202 6.90 -5.06 -18.85
N GLU A 203 7.02 -3.94 -19.52
CA GLU A 203 6.07 -3.46 -20.52
C GLU A 203 5.98 -4.41 -21.74
N ALA A 204 7.13 -4.76 -22.30
CA ALA A 204 7.20 -5.64 -23.48
C ALA A 204 6.57 -7.02 -23.24
N HIS A 205 6.65 -7.52 -22.01
CA HIS A 205 6.22 -8.88 -21.66
C HIS A 205 5.03 -8.92 -20.69
N GLN A 206 4.27 -7.84 -20.52
CA GLN A 206 3.20 -7.70 -19.53
C GLN A 206 2.09 -8.77 -19.65
N THR A 207 1.90 -9.38 -20.81
CA THR A 207 0.92 -10.45 -21.04
C THR A 207 1.40 -11.82 -20.58
N HIS A 208 2.71 -12.00 -20.40
CA HIS A 208 3.28 -13.26 -19.93
C HIS A 208 2.89 -13.48 -18.46
N TRP A 209 2.48 -14.71 -18.11
CA TRP A 209 1.92 -15.02 -16.81
C TRP A 209 2.78 -14.58 -15.61
N LEU A 210 4.11 -14.82 -15.66
CA LEU A 210 5.02 -14.47 -14.57
C LEU A 210 5.17 -12.95 -14.42
N VAL A 211 5.27 -12.23 -15.53
CA VAL A 211 5.35 -10.77 -15.55
C VAL A 211 4.04 -10.17 -15.03
N ARG A 212 2.90 -10.65 -15.51
CA ARG A 212 1.57 -10.21 -15.06
C ARG A 212 1.35 -10.41 -13.56
N GLU A 213 1.69 -11.58 -13.01
CA GLU A 213 1.58 -11.86 -11.58
C GLU A 213 2.56 -11.00 -10.75
N THR A 214 3.75 -10.73 -11.28
CA THR A 214 4.73 -9.84 -10.65
C THR A 214 4.25 -8.38 -10.64
N LEU A 215 3.69 -7.89 -11.74
CA LEU A 215 3.03 -6.57 -11.80
C LEU A 215 1.87 -6.48 -10.78
N GLY A 216 1.09 -7.55 -10.65
CA GLY A 216 0.03 -7.67 -9.64
C GLY A 216 0.57 -7.60 -8.20
N LEU A 217 1.71 -8.21 -7.93
CA LEU A 217 2.39 -8.13 -6.64
C LEU A 217 2.92 -6.72 -6.36
N LEU A 218 3.63 -6.10 -7.32
CA LEU A 218 4.12 -4.72 -7.22
C LEU A 218 2.98 -3.74 -6.92
N ARG A 219 1.88 -3.83 -7.69
CA ARG A 219 0.68 -3.02 -7.46
C ARG A 219 0.17 -3.17 -6.04
N ARG A 220 0.06 -4.40 -5.53
CA ARG A 220 -0.39 -4.67 -4.17
C ARG A 220 0.56 -4.10 -3.13
N THR A 221 1.87 -4.24 -3.35
CA THR A 221 2.92 -3.75 -2.45
C THR A 221 2.88 -2.24 -2.36
N PHE A 222 2.79 -1.53 -3.48
CA PHE A 222 2.66 -0.07 -3.49
C PHE A 222 1.34 0.40 -2.85
N SER A 223 0.23 -0.33 -3.06
CA SER A 223 -1.04 -0.02 -2.40
C SER A 223 -0.98 -0.17 -0.87
N ARG A 224 -0.04 -0.96 -0.32
CA ARG A 224 0.17 -1.02 1.12
C ARG A 224 0.76 0.28 1.70
N LEU A 225 1.56 1.01 0.92
CA LEU A 225 2.02 2.35 1.30
C LEU A 225 0.84 3.29 1.44
N ASP A 226 -0.10 3.26 0.49
CA ASP A 226 -1.28 4.12 0.50
C ASP A 226 -2.13 3.94 1.79
N VAL A 227 -2.13 2.74 2.38
CA VAL A 227 -2.90 2.39 3.59
C VAL A 227 -2.01 2.13 4.82
N SER A 228 -0.81 2.67 4.85
CA SER A 228 0.17 2.41 5.92
C SER A 228 -0.20 3.04 7.26
N SER A 229 -1.02 4.08 7.30
CA SER A 229 -1.28 4.92 8.50
C SER A 229 0.02 5.46 9.09
N ARG A 230 0.96 5.84 8.24
CA ARG A 230 2.25 6.47 8.54
C ARG A 230 2.45 7.63 7.60
N SER A 231 3.05 8.70 8.07
CA SER A 231 3.51 9.79 7.20
C SER A 231 4.64 9.30 6.33
N LEU A 232 4.56 9.57 5.04
CA LEU A 232 5.52 9.10 4.04
C LEU A 232 6.21 10.28 3.37
N PHE A 233 7.52 10.37 3.45
CA PHE A 233 8.31 11.40 2.77
C PHE A 233 9.36 10.75 1.86
N ALA A 234 9.38 11.13 0.59
CA ALA A 234 10.43 10.71 -0.34
C ALA A 234 11.59 11.69 -0.29
N LEU A 235 12.78 11.17 -0.10
CA LEU A 235 14.04 11.94 -0.13
C LEU A 235 14.83 11.53 -1.37
N ILE A 236 14.87 12.42 -2.34
CA ILE A 236 15.53 12.25 -3.63
C ILE A 236 16.86 12.98 -3.57
N ASP A 237 17.89 12.30 -3.02
CA ASP A 237 19.22 12.82 -2.81
C ASP A 237 20.27 12.15 -3.73
N GLU A 238 21.55 12.44 -3.56
CA GLU A 238 22.62 11.85 -4.37
C GLU A 238 22.53 10.32 -4.42
N GLY A 239 22.73 9.75 -5.61
CA GLY A 239 22.65 8.31 -5.83
C GLY A 239 21.26 7.73 -5.85
N SER A 240 20.22 8.54 -5.76
CA SER A 240 18.81 8.12 -5.89
C SER A 240 18.52 7.65 -7.31
N CYS A 241 17.59 6.67 -7.41
CA CYS A 241 17.09 6.13 -8.67
C CYS A 241 15.57 6.07 -8.68
N PHE A 242 14.90 7.17 -8.31
CA PHE A 242 13.45 7.30 -8.40
C PHE A 242 13.01 7.50 -9.85
N VAL A 243 13.06 6.40 -10.62
CA VAL A 243 12.64 6.40 -12.02
C VAL A 243 11.65 5.26 -12.26
N GLY A 244 10.72 5.45 -13.20
CA GLY A 244 9.76 4.43 -13.62
C GLY A 244 9.07 3.73 -12.45
N THR A 245 9.18 2.41 -12.36
CA THR A 245 8.58 1.60 -11.28
C THR A 245 8.98 2.08 -9.89
N LEU A 246 10.25 2.50 -9.68
CA LEU A 246 10.67 2.99 -8.37
C LEU A 246 10.20 4.44 -8.09
N LEU A 247 9.83 5.21 -9.11
CA LEU A 247 9.19 6.52 -8.93
C LEU A 247 7.81 6.38 -8.26
N GLU A 248 7.11 5.25 -8.42
CA GLU A 248 5.85 4.98 -7.73
C GLU A 248 5.98 5.10 -6.19
N LEU A 249 7.16 4.83 -5.65
CA LEU A 249 7.44 5.00 -4.22
C LEU A 249 7.36 6.48 -3.80
N ALA A 250 7.95 7.38 -4.59
CA ALA A 250 7.89 8.82 -4.33
C ALA A 250 6.47 9.37 -4.56
N LEU A 251 5.78 8.90 -5.61
CA LEU A 251 4.40 9.30 -5.91
C LEU A 251 3.40 8.80 -4.85
N ALA A 252 3.72 7.73 -4.11
CA ALA A 252 2.92 7.25 -3.00
C ALA A 252 3.13 8.06 -1.71
N CYS A 253 4.18 8.87 -1.63
CA CYS A 253 4.48 9.68 -0.45
C CYS A 253 3.56 10.90 -0.32
N ASP A 254 3.38 11.36 0.92
CA ASP A 254 2.63 12.59 1.23
C ASP A 254 3.39 13.83 0.79
N ARG A 255 4.73 13.77 0.87
CA ARG A 255 5.65 14.82 0.39
C ARG A 255 6.88 14.19 -0.25
N SER A 256 7.46 14.90 -1.20
CA SER A 256 8.71 14.50 -1.87
C SER A 256 9.64 15.71 -1.97
N TYR A 257 10.90 15.49 -1.63
CA TYR A 257 11.96 16.51 -1.62
C TYR A 257 13.05 16.03 -2.58
N GLN A 258 13.43 16.88 -3.53
CA GLN A 258 14.52 16.59 -4.47
C GLN A 258 15.62 17.60 -4.30
N LEU A 259 16.82 17.12 -3.99
CA LEU A 259 18.00 17.93 -3.78
C LEU A 259 18.41 18.63 -5.09
N ALA A 260 18.49 19.96 -5.05
CA ALA A 260 19.06 20.74 -6.13
C ALA A 260 20.57 20.92 -5.91
N LEU A 261 21.37 20.64 -6.93
CA LEU A 261 22.82 20.83 -6.93
C LEU A 261 23.24 21.70 -8.12
N PRO A 262 22.97 23.01 -8.10
CA PRO A 262 23.24 23.89 -9.22
C PRO A 262 24.74 23.97 -9.57
N ASP A 263 25.60 23.88 -8.57
CA ASP A 263 27.07 23.95 -8.73
C ASP A 263 27.71 22.62 -9.13
N GLU A 264 26.98 21.48 -8.90
CA GLU A 264 27.44 20.14 -9.24
C GLU A 264 26.38 19.34 -10.03
N PRO A 265 25.93 19.80 -11.20
CA PRO A 265 24.82 19.21 -11.93
C PRO A 265 25.04 17.75 -12.33
N ALA A 266 26.27 17.29 -12.43
CA ALA A 266 26.61 15.89 -12.71
C ALA A 266 26.28 14.94 -11.54
N LYS A 267 26.18 15.44 -10.32
CA LYS A 267 25.82 14.69 -9.11
C LYS A 267 24.34 14.89 -8.74
N ALA A 268 23.69 15.89 -9.33
CA ALA A 268 22.30 16.22 -9.02
C ALA A 268 21.40 14.99 -9.25
N PRO A 269 20.59 14.59 -8.27
CA PRO A 269 19.65 13.50 -8.44
C PRO A 269 18.59 13.88 -9.48
N THR A 270 18.20 12.91 -10.30
CA THR A 270 17.14 13.09 -11.28
C THR A 270 16.02 12.09 -11.05
N ILE A 271 14.80 12.47 -11.42
CA ILE A 271 13.69 11.53 -11.58
C ILE A 271 13.36 11.36 -13.06
N ALA A 272 12.76 10.23 -13.41
CA ALA A 272 12.25 10.01 -14.75
C ALA A 272 11.02 9.13 -14.74
N MET A 273 10.05 9.43 -15.58
CA MET A 273 8.88 8.60 -15.79
C MET A 273 9.12 7.59 -16.89
N SER A 274 8.54 6.41 -16.74
CA SER A 274 8.34 5.44 -17.82
C SER A 274 6.85 5.26 -18.09
N GLU A 275 6.49 4.51 -19.12
CA GLU A 275 5.08 4.14 -19.38
C GLU A 275 4.45 3.40 -18.20
N MET A 276 5.26 2.75 -17.34
CA MET A 276 4.80 2.04 -16.16
C MET A 276 4.05 2.94 -15.16
N ASN A 277 4.31 4.25 -15.14
CA ASN A 277 3.65 5.21 -14.26
C ASN A 277 2.22 5.61 -14.72
N PHE A 278 1.82 5.22 -15.93
CA PHE A 278 0.56 5.63 -16.55
C PHE A 278 -0.50 4.52 -16.57
N GLY A 279 -0.65 3.77 -15.46
CA GLY A 279 -1.75 2.84 -15.28
C GLY A 279 -1.37 1.39 -15.02
N HIS A 280 -0.08 1.03 -15.01
CA HIS A 280 0.35 -0.34 -14.66
C HIS A 280 0.26 -0.63 -13.16
N TYR A 281 0.32 0.41 -12.31
CA TYR A 281 0.26 0.31 -10.85
C TYR A 281 -0.93 1.12 -10.28
N PRO A 282 -2.17 0.81 -10.67
CA PRO A 282 -3.32 1.58 -10.18
C PRO A 282 -3.47 1.44 -8.67
N MET A 283 -3.86 2.54 -8.04
CA MET A 283 -4.32 2.55 -6.67
C MET A 283 -5.61 1.72 -6.52
N VAL A 284 -6.05 1.48 -5.29
CA VAL A 284 -7.33 0.78 -5.02
C VAL A 284 -8.55 1.49 -5.61
N THR A 285 -8.43 2.77 -5.94
CA THR A 285 -9.45 3.59 -6.63
C THR A 285 -9.51 3.34 -8.14
N GLY A 286 -8.54 2.60 -8.70
CA GLY A 286 -8.40 2.39 -10.15
C GLY A 286 -7.61 3.47 -10.88
N GLN A 287 -7.24 4.57 -10.21
CA GLN A 287 -6.45 5.67 -10.77
C GLN A 287 -4.95 5.40 -10.64
N SER A 288 -4.14 5.91 -11.56
CA SER A 288 -2.69 6.02 -11.34
C SER A 288 -2.38 7.07 -10.26
N ARG A 289 -1.20 6.98 -9.63
CA ARG A 289 -0.78 8.02 -8.67
C ARG A 289 -0.58 9.38 -9.31
N LEU A 290 -0.20 9.44 -10.58
CA LEU A 290 -0.16 10.69 -11.34
C LEU A 290 -1.56 11.28 -11.54
N GLN A 291 -2.55 10.48 -11.96
CA GLN A 291 -3.94 10.95 -12.06
C GLN A 291 -4.45 11.50 -10.72
N ARG A 292 -4.19 10.78 -9.63
CA ARG A 292 -4.57 11.24 -8.30
C ARG A 292 -3.85 12.54 -7.91
N ARG A 293 -2.53 12.65 -8.18
CA ARG A 293 -1.73 13.83 -7.84
C ARG A 293 -2.25 15.10 -8.51
N PHE A 294 -2.68 14.99 -9.75
CA PHE A 294 -3.19 16.09 -10.55
C PHE A 294 -4.71 16.13 -10.64
N TYR A 295 -5.45 15.38 -9.82
CA TYR A 295 -6.92 15.37 -9.78
C TYR A 295 -7.58 15.12 -11.15
N ASP A 296 -6.98 14.29 -11.99
CA ASP A 296 -7.38 14.03 -13.39
C ASP A 296 -7.38 15.27 -14.29
N GLU A 297 -6.66 16.34 -13.91
CA GLU A 297 -6.48 17.53 -14.75
C GLU A 297 -5.65 17.19 -15.99
N GLN A 298 -6.31 17.07 -17.12
CA GLN A 298 -5.71 16.57 -18.35
C GLN A 298 -4.51 17.41 -18.83
N PRO A 299 -4.52 18.77 -18.80
CA PRO A 299 -3.36 19.56 -19.22
C PRO A 299 -2.09 19.27 -18.41
N ALA A 300 -2.22 19.05 -17.09
CA ALA A 300 -1.10 18.72 -16.24
C ALA A 300 -0.57 17.30 -16.53
N LEU A 301 -1.49 16.33 -16.73
CA LEU A 301 -1.14 14.96 -17.09
C LEU A 301 -0.45 14.89 -18.47
N ASP A 302 -0.88 15.67 -19.44
CA ASP A 302 -0.29 15.76 -20.78
C ASP A 302 1.12 16.37 -20.72
N ALA A 303 1.30 17.43 -19.91
CA ALA A 303 2.62 18.04 -19.69
C ALA A 303 3.62 17.05 -19.08
N VAL A 304 3.18 16.28 -18.10
CA VAL A 304 3.98 15.23 -17.46
C VAL A 304 4.27 14.09 -18.44
N ARG A 305 3.25 13.64 -19.19
CA ARG A 305 3.41 12.57 -20.16
C ARG A 305 4.37 12.91 -21.30
N ALA A 306 4.42 14.16 -21.71
CA ALA A 306 5.37 14.65 -22.71
C ALA A 306 6.85 14.57 -22.25
N LYS A 307 7.07 14.29 -20.96
CA LYS A 307 8.40 14.16 -20.35
C LYS A 307 8.82 12.72 -20.07
N VAL A 308 8.04 11.73 -20.49
CA VAL A 308 8.40 10.32 -20.36
C VAL A 308 9.78 10.04 -20.97
N GLY A 309 10.63 9.32 -20.27
CA GLY A 309 11.99 8.99 -20.65
C GLY A 309 13.02 10.11 -20.48
N GLN A 310 12.60 11.31 -20.08
CA GLN A 310 13.51 12.42 -19.79
C GLN A 310 13.93 12.39 -18.32
N LYS A 311 15.23 12.58 -18.06
CA LYS A 311 15.75 12.80 -16.70
C LYS A 311 15.44 14.25 -16.32
N LEU A 312 14.72 14.42 -15.23
CA LEU A 312 14.31 15.72 -14.69
C LEU A 312 15.12 16.04 -13.43
N ASP A 313 15.76 17.17 -13.44
CA ASP A 313 16.40 17.73 -12.25
C ASP A 313 15.36 18.28 -11.24
N ALA A 314 15.82 18.84 -10.15
CA ALA A 314 14.98 19.31 -9.07
C ALA A 314 14.04 20.45 -9.52
N ASP A 315 14.54 21.40 -10.30
CA ASP A 315 13.77 22.56 -10.78
C ASP A 315 12.70 22.13 -11.79
N ALA A 316 13.05 21.29 -12.76
CA ALA A 316 12.10 20.77 -13.73
C ALA A 316 11.02 19.90 -13.08
N SER A 317 11.39 19.09 -12.11
CA SER A 317 10.46 18.24 -11.34
C SER A 317 9.48 19.09 -10.52
N PHE A 318 10.00 20.13 -9.86
CA PHE A 318 9.18 21.06 -9.08
C PHE A 318 8.23 21.87 -9.98
N ALA A 319 8.73 22.41 -11.07
CA ALA A 319 7.91 23.16 -12.02
C ALA A 319 6.77 22.32 -12.63
N LEU A 320 6.98 21.01 -12.81
CA LEU A 320 5.95 20.07 -13.27
C LEU A 320 5.04 19.57 -12.14
N GLY A 321 5.27 19.96 -10.89
CA GLY A 321 4.48 19.50 -9.74
C GLY A 321 4.74 18.04 -9.36
N LEU A 322 5.85 17.43 -9.78
CA LEU A 322 6.21 16.04 -9.48
C LEU A 322 6.84 15.90 -8.10
N VAL A 323 7.45 16.95 -7.57
CA VAL A 323 7.99 17.01 -6.21
C VAL A 323 7.37 18.15 -5.42
N THR A 324 7.45 18.07 -4.09
CA THR A 324 6.85 19.06 -3.18
C THR A 324 7.77 20.25 -2.97
N SER A 325 9.09 19.99 -2.90
CA SER A 325 10.14 20.99 -2.66
C SER A 325 11.44 20.56 -3.32
N ASN A 326 12.28 21.55 -3.65
CA ASN A 326 13.56 21.36 -4.34
C ASN A 326 14.69 22.16 -3.67
N PRO A 327 14.95 21.95 -2.35
CA PRO A 327 15.99 22.70 -1.64
C PRO A 327 17.38 22.42 -2.24
N ASP A 328 18.26 23.41 -2.16
CA ASP A 328 19.66 23.25 -2.50
C ASP A 328 20.46 22.54 -1.39
N ASP A 329 21.73 22.33 -1.61
CA ASP A 329 22.62 21.63 -0.67
C ASP A 329 22.85 22.39 0.64
N ILE A 330 22.72 23.71 0.64
CA ILE A 330 22.83 24.55 1.83
C ILE A 330 21.63 24.32 2.76
N ASP A 331 20.44 24.32 2.20
CA ASP A 331 19.18 24.26 2.94
C ASP A 331 18.68 22.81 3.16
N TRP A 332 19.16 21.83 2.40
CA TRP A 332 18.68 20.43 2.40
C TRP A 332 18.57 19.83 3.80
N ALA A 333 19.67 19.86 4.54
CA ALA A 333 19.73 19.17 5.83
C ALA A 333 18.76 19.78 6.85
N ASP A 334 18.67 21.11 6.87
CA ASP A 334 17.79 21.83 7.79
C ASP A 334 16.32 21.71 7.41
N GLU A 335 15.98 21.82 6.12
CA GLU A 335 14.58 21.64 5.66
C GLU A 335 14.07 20.22 5.99
N ILE A 336 14.85 19.20 5.67
CA ILE A 336 14.45 17.80 5.98
C ILE A 336 14.32 17.59 7.49
N ARG A 337 15.23 18.13 8.31
CA ARG A 337 15.15 18.05 9.77
C ARG A 337 13.87 18.70 10.28
N ILE A 338 13.60 19.94 9.86
CA ILE A 338 12.45 20.72 10.31
C ILE A 338 11.13 20.02 9.96
N VAL A 339 10.95 19.56 8.72
CA VAL A 339 9.70 18.92 8.32
C VAL A 339 9.45 17.59 9.03
N ILE A 340 10.51 16.86 9.40
CA ILE A 340 10.40 15.64 10.20
C ILE A 340 9.99 15.99 11.63
N GLU A 341 10.68 16.94 12.28
CA GLU A 341 10.38 17.38 13.64
C GLU A 341 8.94 17.89 13.77
N GLU A 342 8.50 18.73 12.84
CA GLU A 342 7.12 19.21 12.80
C GLU A 342 6.11 18.07 12.66
N ARG A 343 6.37 17.11 11.75
CA ARG A 343 5.47 15.99 11.51
C ARG A 343 5.36 15.07 12.73
N VAL A 344 6.47 14.76 13.36
CA VAL A 344 6.53 13.89 14.55
C VAL A 344 5.88 14.52 15.76
N ALA A 345 5.86 15.86 15.85
CA ALA A 345 5.19 16.60 16.93
C ALA A 345 3.67 16.58 16.84
N MET A 346 3.09 16.23 15.69
CA MET A 346 1.64 16.21 15.48
C MET A 346 0.99 14.94 16.08
N SER A 347 -0.30 15.05 16.43
CA SER A 347 -1.10 13.91 16.92
C SER A 347 -1.16 12.79 15.86
N PRO A 348 -0.74 11.56 16.20
CA PRO A 348 -0.80 10.43 15.26
C PRO A 348 -2.23 10.07 14.86
N ASP A 349 -3.21 10.27 15.75
CA ASP A 349 -4.62 10.03 15.45
C ASP A 349 -5.12 11.01 14.36
N ALA A 350 -4.79 12.31 14.52
CA ALA A 350 -5.16 13.34 13.55
C ALA A 350 -4.46 13.13 12.20
N LEU A 351 -3.17 12.78 12.22
CA LEU A 351 -2.41 12.49 11.00
C LEU A 351 -3.01 11.30 10.23
N THR A 352 -3.33 10.21 10.91
CA THR A 352 -3.95 9.03 10.28
C THR A 352 -5.27 9.40 9.58
N GLY A 353 -6.12 10.18 10.23
CA GLY A 353 -7.38 10.65 9.64
C GLY A 353 -7.17 11.59 8.45
N MET A 354 -6.24 12.54 8.57
CA MET A 354 -5.89 13.49 7.51
C MET A 354 -5.34 12.76 6.28
N GLU A 355 -4.34 11.91 6.47
CA GLU A 355 -3.68 11.16 5.39
C GLU A 355 -4.65 10.23 4.66
N ALA A 356 -5.51 9.51 5.39
CA ALA A 356 -6.57 8.68 4.80
C ALA A 356 -7.52 9.50 3.91
N ASN A 357 -7.79 10.77 4.24
CA ASN A 357 -8.63 11.63 3.43
C ASN A 357 -7.89 12.25 2.23
N LEU A 358 -6.62 12.63 2.40
CA LEU A 358 -5.84 13.26 1.33
C LEU A 358 -5.35 12.25 0.30
N ARG A 359 -4.94 11.04 0.72
CA ARG A 359 -4.45 9.99 -0.21
C ARG A 359 -5.53 9.42 -1.11
N PHE A 360 -6.80 9.45 -0.69
CA PHE A 360 -7.93 8.87 -1.42
C PHE A 360 -8.94 9.96 -1.82
N ASN A 361 -8.60 10.75 -2.82
CA ASN A 361 -9.37 11.90 -3.25
C ASN A 361 -10.42 11.65 -4.35
N GLY A 362 -10.61 10.44 -4.80
CA GLY A 362 -11.63 10.08 -5.81
C GLY A 362 -11.98 8.62 -5.73
N PRO A 363 -12.91 8.05 -6.47
CA PRO A 363 -14.06 8.62 -7.18
C PRO A 363 -15.30 8.89 -6.31
N GLU A 364 -15.19 9.05 -5.01
CA GLU A 364 -16.29 9.44 -4.14
C GLU A 364 -16.72 10.89 -4.40
N ASN A 365 -17.99 11.20 -4.13
CA ASN A 365 -18.46 12.58 -4.13
C ASN A 365 -18.11 13.31 -2.82
N MET A 366 -18.21 14.65 -2.86
CA MET A 366 -17.87 15.47 -1.70
C MET A 366 -18.73 15.13 -0.45
N PHE A 367 -20.01 14.81 -0.63
CA PHE A 367 -20.90 14.50 0.49
C PHE A 367 -20.49 13.22 1.23
N THR A 368 -20.19 12.14 0.49
CA THR A 368 -19.72 10.89 1.12
C THR A 368 -18.34 11.05 1.73
N ARG A 369 -17.46 11.87 1.12
CA ARG A 369 -16.15 12.16 1.70
C ARG A 369 -16.24 12.94 3.01
N VAL A 370 -17.10 13.96 3.06
CA VAL A 370 -17.28 14.76 4.28
C VAL A 370 -18.05 13.98 5.34
N PHE A 371 -19.27 13.52 5.03
CA PHE A 371 -20.17 12.97 6.03
C PHE A 371 -19.95 11.50 6.34
N GLY A 372 -19.57 10.70 5.35
CA GLY A 372 -19.35 9.26 5.53
C GLY A 372 -17.91 8.92 5.95
N ARG A 373 -16.94 9.81 5.73
CA ARG A 373 -15.52 9.53 6.00
C ARG A 373 -14.87 10.54 6.94
N LEU A 374 -14.78 11.81 6.55
CA LEU A 374 -14.07 12.82 7.34
C LEU A 374 -14.73 13.05 8.71
N THR A 375 -16.06 13.18 8.75
CA THR A 375 -16.82 13.32 9.99
C THR A 375 -16.67 12.07 10.89
N ALA A 376 -16.68 10.87 10.31
CA ALA A 376 -16.46 9.64 11.09
C ALA A 376 -15.07 9.64 11.75
N TRP A 377 -14.01 10.02 11.03
CA TRP A 377 -12.67 10.20 11.58
C TRP A 377 -12.63 11.25 12.67
N GLN A 378 -13.25 12.40 12.45
CA GLN A 378 -13.31 13.48 13.45
C GLN A 378 -14.00 13.03 14.75
N ASN A 379 -15.15 12.38 14.65
CA ASN A 379 -15.87 11.86 15.80
C ASN A 379 -15.06 10.84 16.60
N TRP A 380 -14.33 9.96 15.92
CA TRP A 380 -13.43 9.02 16.55
C TRP A 380 -12.23 9.71 17.22
N ILE A 381 -11.59 10.67 16.52
CA ILE A 381 -10.45 11.42 17.05
C ILE A 381 -10.82 12.19 18.32
N PHE A 382 -11.99 12.79 18.38
CA PHE A 382 -12.46 13.54 19.55
C PHE A 382 -12.68 12.70 20.82
N GLN A 383 -12.64 11.37 20.71
CA GLN A 383 -12.71 10.46 21.85
C GLN A 383 -11.31 9.93 22.26
N ARG A 384 -10.26 10.28 21.54
CA ARG A 384 -8.91 9.78 21.78
C ARG A 384 -8.15 10.59 22.85
N PRO A 385 -7.26 9.95 23.63
CA PRO A 385 -6.44 10.65 24.62
C PRO A 385 -5.64 11.82 24.06
N ASN A 386 -5.14 11.72 22.82
CA ASN A 386 -4.41 12.80 22.14
C ASN A 386 -5.28 14.05 21.90
N ALA A 387 -6.60 13.92 21.86
CA ALA A 387 -7.51 15.05 21.73
C ALA A 387 -8.03 15.54 23.09
N VAL A 388 -8.53 14.62 23.96
CA VAL A 388 -9.29 14.96 25.17
C VAL A 388 -8.63 14.55 26.49
N GLY A 389 -7.50 13.87 26.47
CA GLY A 389 -6.71 13.53 27.67
C GLY A 389 -6.16 14.75 28.38
N GLU A 390 -5.49 14.59 29.52
CA GLU A 390 -4.94 15.71 30.29
C GLU A 390 -4.01 16.62 29.48
N LYS A 391 -3.19 16.02 28.63
CA LYS A 391 -2.29 16.70 27.67
C LYS A 391 -2.89 16.77 26.25
N GLY A 392 -4.18 16.50 26.12
CA GLY A 392 -4.83 16.45 24.82
C GLY A 392 -4.99 17.85 24.21
N ALA A 393 -4.91 17.93 22.90
CA ALA A 393 -4.91 19.18 22.15
C ALA A 393 -6.08 20.11 22.49
N LEU A 394 -7.28 19.57 22.74
CA LEU A 394 -8.46 20.37 23.10
C LEU A 394 -8.39 20.97 24.52
N LYS A 395 -7.62 20.35 25.42
CA LYS A 395 -7.45 20.89 26.78
C LYS A 395 -6.33 21.90 26.92
N VAL A 396 -5.27 21.76 26.11
CA VAL A 396 -4.12 22.68 26.13
C VAL A 396 -4.26 23.82 25.13
N TYR A 397 -5.24 23.76 24.22
CA TYR A 397 -5.50 24.79 23.23
C TYR A 397 -5.74 26.15 23.89
N GLY A 398 -4.98 27.14 23.50
CA GLY A 398 -5.06 28.50 24.03
C GLY A 398 -4.36 28.74 25.40
N LYS A 399 -3.70 27.71 25.97
CA LYS A 399 -2.96 27.86 27.25
C LYS A 399 -1.46 28.14 27.03
N GLY A 400 -0.98 28.15 25.80
CA GLY A 400 0.43 28.40 25.49
C GLY A 400 1.40 27.26 25.82
N ASP A 401 0.91 26.16 26.39
CA ASP A 401 1.70 24.97 26.71
C ASP A 401 1.71 24.04 25.48
N ARG A 402 2.84 23.93 24.82
CA ARG A 402 3.11 22.94 23.78
C ARG A 402 4.14 21.92 24.27
#